data_85ccd7b12cafe3365ba37d7906fa2d9a
#
_entry.id   85ccd7b12cafe3365ba37d7906fa2d9a
#
_cell.length_a   1.000
_cell.length_b   1.000
_cell.length_c   1.000
_cell.angle_alpha   90.00
_cell.angle_beta   90.00
_cell.angle_gamma   90.00
#
_symmetry.space_group_name_H-M   'P 1'
#
loop_
_entity.id
_entity.type
_entity.pdbx_description
1 polymer ?
#
loop_
_entity_poly.entity_id
_entity_poly.type
_entity_poly.pdbx_seq_one_letter_code
_entity_poly.pdbx_strand_id
1 'polypeptide(L)'
;MNQEALQKVLLEMDNQLNKSQAELSMVNLQLDRAMTNLTIIDTTKTKLNKICNTQSNEKVWQGCGKAFIGTNVNNYLNQLDKDTKEYQDSKKNLIIKQNYLQTTLQKTVEGMTNIVGGDKK
;
A
#
# COMPACT_ATOMS: atom_id res chain seq x y z
N MET A 1 -24.38 9.68 -31.91
CA MET A 1 -24.84 9.25 -30.59
C MET A 1 -25.85 10.24 -30.04
N ASN A 2 -26.95 9.74 -29.50
CA ASN A 2 -27.97 10.57 -28.86
C ASN A 2 -27.36 11.31 -27.65
N GLN A 3 -27.78 12.57 -27.45
CA GLN A 3 -27.29 13.39 -26.32
C GLN A 3 -27.53 12.75 -24.97
N GLU A 4 -28.70 12.15 -24.79
CA GLU A 4 -29.01 11.44 -23.53
C GLU A 4 -28.08 10.26 -23.29
N ALA A 5 -27.81 9.47 -24.31
CA ALA A 5 -26.90 8.33 -24.22
C ALA A 5 -25.47 8.81 -23.91
N LEU A 6 -25.04 9.90 -24.55
CA LEU A 6 -23.73 10.51 -24.32
C LEU A 6 -23.59 10.98 -22.88
N GLN A 7 -24.61 11.65 -22.35
CA GLN A 7 -24.63 12.13 -20.97
C GLN A 7 -24.56 10.98 -19.97
N LYS A 8 -25.29 9.89 -20.23
CA LYS A 8 -25.22 8.70 -19.37
C LYS A 8 -23.85 8.06 -19.36
N VAL A 9 -23.22 7.95 -20.52
CA VAL A 9 -21.86 7.41 -20.66
C VAL A 9 -20.86 8.27 -19.89
N LEU A 10 -20.94 9.59 -20.08
CA LEU A 10 -20.04 10.52 -19.38
C LEU A 10 -20.24 10.48 -17.86
N LEU A 11 -21.49 10.39 -17.40
CA LEU A 11 -21.80 10.30 -15.98
C LEU A 11 -21.22 9.00 -15.39
N GLU A 12 -21.38 7.89 -16.09
CA GLU A 12 -20.83 6.60 -15.64
C GLU A 12 -19.32 6.63 -15.60
N MET A 13 -18.69 7.22 -16.62
CA MET A 13 -17.23 7.38 -16.65
C MET A 13 -16.73 8.27 -15.50
N ASP A 14 -17.47 9.34 -15.20
CA ASP A 14 -17.15 10.23 -14.09
C ASP A 14 -17.26 9.49 -12.75
N ASN A 15 -18.31 8.70 -12.56
CA ASN A 15 -18.48 7.87 -11.37
C ASN A 15 -17.34 6.87 -11.21
N GLN A 16 -16.94 6.22 -12.31
CA GLN A 16 -15.84 5.28 -12.30
C GLN A 16 -14.51 5.96 -12.01
N LEU A 17 -14.30 7.16 -12.55
CA LEU A 17 -13.12 7.96 -12.29
C LEU A 17 -13.01 8.29 -10.79
N ASN A 18 -14.09 8.77 -10.20
CA ASN A 18 -14.14 9.10 -8.78
C ASN A 18 -13.89 7.87 -7.90
N LYS A 19 -14.47 6.74 -8.26
CA LYS A 19 -14.26 5.48 -7.55
C LYS A 19 -12.81 5.04 -7.63
N SER A 20 -12.22 5.09 -8.82
CA SER A 20 -10.82 4.70 -9.04
C SER A 20 -9.86 5.63 -8.30
N GLN A 21 -10.15 6.93 -8.26
CA GLN A 21 -9.34 7.89 -7.50
C GLN A 21 -9.38 7.61 -6.01
N ALA A 22 -10.56 7.28 -5.49
CA ALA A 22 -10.70 6.93 -4.07
C ALA A 22 -9.94 5.65 -3.74
N GLU A 23 -10.04 4.63 -4.60
CA GLU A 23 -9.29 3.39 -4.43
C GLU A 23 -7.78 3.62 -4.50
N LEU A 24 -7.33 4.46 -5.43
CA LEU A 24 -5.91 4.80 -5.57
C LEU A 24 -5.39 5.51 -4.33
N SER A 25 -6.15 6.45 -3.78
CA SER A 25 -5.79 7.15 -2.54
C SER A 25 -5.63 6.16 -1.38
N MET A 26 -6.55 5.20 -1.28
CA MET A 26 -6.50 4.15 -0.27
C MET A 26 -5.25 3.27 -0.43
N VAL A 27 -4.96 2.85 -1.67
CA VAL A 27 -3.76 2.04 -1.98
C VAL A 27 -2.50 2.82 -1.63
N ASN A 28 -2.42 4.10 -1.97
CA ASN A 28 -1.27 4.94 -1.65
C ASN A 28 -1.07 5.05 -0.14
N LEU A 29 -2.15 5.18 0.62
CA LEU A 29 -2.08 5.23 2.08
C LEU A 29 -1.58 3.92 2.66
N GLN A 30 -2.10 2.79 2.17
CA GLN A 30 -1.66 1.47 2.59
C GLN A 30 -0.19 1.22 2.25
N LEU A 31 0.24 1.68 1.07
CA LEU A 31 1.63 1.57 0.63
C LEU A 31 2.57 2.36 1.55
N ASP A 32 2.20 3.59 1.89
CA ASP A 32 2.97 4.43 2.82
C ASP A 32 3.09 3.76 4.18
N ARG A 33 2.01 3.16 4.68
CA ARG A 33 2.02 2.43 5.95
C ARG A 33 2.95 1.22 5.90
N ALA A 34 2.91 0.45 4.82
CA ALA A 34 3.79 -0.70 4.64
C ALA A 34 5.26 -0.27 4.60
N MET A 35 5.57 0.80 3.89
CA MET A 35 6.92 1.34 3.80
C MET A 35 7.42 1.84 5.17
N THR A 36 6.57 2.52 5.91
CA THR A 36 6.88 3.00 7.27
C THR A 36 7.16 1.83 8.19
N ASN A 37 6.33 0.79 8.15
CA ASN A 37 6.51 -0.41 8.97
C ASN A 37 7.81 -1.13 8.63
N LEU A 38 8.16 -1.22 7.35
CA LEU A 38 9.44 -1.81 6.92
C LEU A 38 10.63 -1.02 7.46
N THR A 39 10.56 0.31 7.44
CA THR A 39 11.59 1.18 7.97
C THR A 39 11.75 0.98 9.48
N ILE A 40 10.64 0.92 10.21
CA ILE A 40 10.64 0.68 11.65
C ILE A 40 11.27 -0.66 11.98
N ILE A 41 10.92 -1.71 11.26
CA ILE A 41 11.47 -3.05 11.46
C ILE A 41 12.98 -3.06 11.22
N ASP A 42 13.42 -2.46 10.12
CA ASP A 42 14.84 -2.39 9.77
C ASP A 42 15.63 -1.65 10.85
N THR A 43 15.13 -0.51 11.30
CA THR A 43 15.75 0.28 12.38
C THR A 43 15.81 -0.53 13.67
N THR A 44 14.75 -1.24 14.02
CA THR A 44 14.67 -2.07 15.22
C THR A 44 15.71 -3.19 15.17
N LYS A 45 15.80 -3.89 14.04
CA LYS A 45 16.79 -4.94 13.83
C LYS A 45 18.21 -4.43 13.99
N THR A 46 18.50 -3.29 13.35
CA THR A 46 19.83 -2.69 13.42
C THR A 46 20.20 -2.34 14.86
N LYS A 47 19.28 -1.73 15.60
CA LYS A 47 19.49 -1.35 16.99
C LYS A 47 19.65 -2.59 17.90
N LEU A 48 18.83 -3.61 17.70
CA LEU A 48 18.93 -4.85 18.49
C LEU A 48 20.27 -5.55 18.26
N ASN A 49 20.74 -5.60 17.02
CA ASN A 49 22.02 -6.20 16.72
C ASN A 49 23.20 -5.45 17.36
N LYS A 50 23.04 -4.14 17.60
CA LYS A 50 24.07 -3.33 18.28
C LYS A 50 24.02 -3.48 19.78
N ILE A 51 22.83 -3.59 20.36
CA ILE A 51 22.61 -3.57 21.81
C ILE A 51 22.64 -4.94 22.41
N CYS A 52 22.02 -5.92 21.74
CA CYS A 52 21.85 -7.28 22.26
C CYS A 52 22.86 -8.22 21.69
N ASN A 53 23.34 -9.13 22.56
CA ASN A 53 24.21 -10.21 22.13
C ASN A 53 23.36 -11.39 21.65
N THR A 54 23.31 -11.60 20.32
CA THR A 54 22.51 -12.67 19.71
C THR A 54 23.06 -14.05 20.06
N GLN A 55 24.37 -14.15 20.33
CA GLN A 55 25.00 -15.42 20.70
C GLN A 55 24.53 -15.90 22.08
N SER A 56 24.33 -14.99 23.02
CA SER A 56 23.80 -15.32 24.35
C SER A 56 22.29 -15.37 24.38
N ASN A 57 21.62 -15.05 23.27
CA ASN A 57 20.16 -15.09 23.15
C ASN A 57 19.47 -14.30 24.28
N GLU A 58 19.88 -13.05 24.46
CA GLU A 58 19.33 -12.19 25.49
C GLU A 58 17.83 -12.00 25.36
N LYS A 59 17.17 -11.77 26.49
CA LYS A 59 15.73 -11.49 26.51
C LYS A 59 15.47 -10.04 26.16
N VAL A 60 14.41 -9.81 25.37
CA VAL A 60 13.90 -8.48 25.07
C VAL A 60 12.41 -8.46 25.40
N TRP A 61 11.87 -7.27 25.60
CA TRP A 61 10.45 -7.09 25.90
C TRP A 61 9.73 -6.62 24.66
N GLN A 62 8.80 -7.44 24.20
CA GLN A 62 7.98 -7.14 23.04
C GLN A 62 6.67 -6.49 23.49
N GLY A 63 6.35 -5.32 22.89
CA GLY A 63 5.10 -4.65 23.17
C GLY A 63 3.92 -5.29 22.44
N CYS A 64 2.87 -5.65 23.21
CA CYS A 64 1.64 -6.20 22.67
C CYS A 64 0.47 -5.41 23.26
N GLY A 65 -0.03 -4.41 22.54
CA GLY A 65 -1.08 -3.55 23.05
C GLY A 65 -0.64 -2.80 24.30
N LYS A 66 -1.28 -3.07 25.45
CA LYS A 66 -0.96 -2.43 26.72
C LYS A 66 0.02 -3.24 27.58
N ALA A 67 0.47 -4.42 27.10
CA ALA A 67 1.33 -5.31 27.86
C ALA A 67 2.63 -5.55 27.10
N PHE A 68 3.68 -5.93 27.85
CA PHE A 68 4.96 -6.35 27.28
C PHE A 68 5.19 -7.81 27.59
N ILE A 69 5.62 -8.58 26.58
CA ILE A 69 5.92 -10.00 26.72
C ILE A 69 7.42 -10.19 26.57
N GLY A 70 8.06 -10.83 27.56
CA GLY A 70 9.48 -11.17 27.48
C GLY A 70 9.71 -12.24 26.41
N THR A 71 10.69 -12.02 25.54
CA THR A 71 11.05 -12.98 24.52
C THR A 71 12.55 -12.94 24.30
N ASN A 72 13.10 -14.02 23.74
CA ASN A 72 14.52 -14.08 23.40
C ASN A 72 14.78 -13.23 22.17
N VAL A 73 15.97 -12.57 22.12
CA VAL A 73 16.32 -11.69 21.02
C VAL A 73 16.27 -12.41 19.67
N ASN A 74 16.72 -13.66 19.62
CA ASN A 74 16.69 -14.44 18.37
C ASN A 74 15.28 -14.73 17.91
N ASN A 75 14.37 -15.05 18.82
CA ASN A 75 12.97 -15.26 18.50
C ASN A 75 12.32 -13.97 17.99
N TYR A 76 12.64 -12.85 18.63
CA TYR A 76 12.12 -11.54 18.21
C TYR A 76 12.65 -11.15 16.84
N LEU A 77 13.94 -11.35 16.58
CA LEU A 77 14.54 -11.08 15.26
C LEU A 77 13.90 -11.95 14.18
N ASN A 78 13.64 -13.24 14.48
CA ASN A 78 12.95 -14.13 13.55
C ASN A 78 11.53 -13.64 13.26
N GLN A 79 10.83 -13.14 14.27
CA GLN A 79 9.51 -12.56 14.09
C GLN A 79 9.57 -11.31 13.21
N LEU A 80 10.57 -10.45 13.42
CA LEU A 80 10.79 -9.27 12.60
C LEU A 80 11.10 -9.63 11.14
N ASP A 81 11.88 -10.68 10.91
CA ASP A 81 12.17 -11.18 9.56
C ASP A 81 10.90 -11.65 8.87
N LYS A 82 10.05 -12.36 9.60
CA LYS A 82 8.76 -12.83 9.08
C LYS A 82 7.85 -11.65 8.74
N ASP A 83 7.76 -10.66 9.62
CA ASP A 83 6.98 -9.46 9.40
C ASP A 83 7.51 -8.66 8.19
N THR A 84 8.83 -8.57 8.05
CA THR A 84 9.48 -7.92 6.90
C THR A 84 9.02 -8.55 5.61
N LYS A 85 9.04 -9.89 5.55
CA LYS A 85 8.61 -10.62 4.35
C LYS A 85 7.15 -10.36 4.03
N GLU A 86 6.28 -10.39 5.04
CA GLU A 86 4.86 -10.12 4.87
C GLU A 86 4.61 -8.70 4.34
N TYR A 87 5.29 -7.70 4.90
CA TYR A 87 5.16 -6.32 4.45
C TYR A 87 5.74 -6.10 3.05
N GLN A 88 6.84 -6.78 2.71
CA GLN A 88 7.41 -6.71 1.36
C GLN A 88 6.46 -7.30 0.33
N ASP A 89 5.83 -8.45 0.63
CA ASP A 89 4.85 -9.07 -0.24
C ASP A 89 3.62 -8.18 -0.40
N SER A 90 3.15 -7.59 0.69
CA SER A 90 2.03 -6.64 0.67
C SER A 90 2.36 -5.41 -0.17
N LYS A 91 3.55 -4.85 0.00
CA LYS A 91 4.04 -3.71 -0.78
C LYS A 91 4.06 -4.03 -2.27
N LYS A 92 4.57 -5.21 -2.64
CA LYS A 92 4.62 -5.64 -4.03
C LYS A 92 3.23 -5.71 -4.64
N ASN A 93 2.27 -6.32 -3.92
CA ASN A 93 0.89 -6.43 -4.37
C ASN A 93 0.22 -5.06 -4.48
N LEU A 94 0.50 -4.15 -3.54
CA LEU A 94 -0.04 -2.80 -3.57
C LEU A 94 0.51 -1.98 -4.74
N ILE A 95 1.78 -2.15 -5.08
CA ILE A 95 2.38 -1.49 -6.26
C ILE A 95 1.71 -1.96 -7.54
N ILE A 96 1.45 -3.26 -7.67
CA ILE A 96 0.73 -3.81 -8.82
C ILE A 96 -0.66 -3.19 -8.92
N LYS A 97 -1.38 -3.13 -7.81
CA LYS A 97 -2.72 -2.52 -7.76
C LYS A 97 -2.67 -1.03 -8.07
N GLN A 98 -1.67 -0.31 -7.55
CA GLN A 98 -1.46 1.10 -7.83
C GLN A 98 -1.28 1.35 -9.33
N ASN A 99 -0.42 0.58 -9.98
CA ASN A 99 -0.16 0.69 -11.42
C ASN A 99 -1.43 0.41 -12.22
N TYR A 100 -2.19 -0.61 -11.82
CA TYR A 100 -3.46 -0.94 -12.47
C TYR A 100 -4.46 0.22 -12.37
N LEU A 101 -4.62 0.79 -11.18
CA LEU A 101 -5.54 1.91 -10.95
C LEU A 101 -5.10 3.17 -11.69
N GLN A 102 -3.81 3.47 -11.70
CA GLN A 102 -3.27 4.62 -12.45
C GLN A 102 -3.54 4.47 -13.95
N THR A 103 -3.31 3.28 -14.50
CA THR A 103 -3.58 3.00 -15.90
C THR A 103 -5.08 3.12 -16.20
N THR A 104 -5.94 2.60 -15.32
CA THR A 104 -7.39 2.68 -15.46
C THR A 104 -7.86 4.13 -15.46
N LEU A 105 -7.34 4.96 -14.54
CA LEU A 105 -7.65 6.38 -14.47
C LEU A 105 -7.25 7.09 -15.75
N GLN A 106 -6.03 6.85 -16.23
CA GLN A 106 -5.53 7.46 -17.46
C GLN A 106 -6.41 7.11 -18.65
N LYS A 107 -6.76 5.83 -18.80
CA LYS A 107 -7.62 5.37 -19.90
C LYS A 107 -9.01 5.98 -19.81
N THR A 108 -9.56 6.10 -18.60
CA THR A 108 -10.89 6.71 -18.40
C THR A 108 -10.87 8.18 -18.79
N VAL A 109 -9.84 8.93 -18.38
CA VAL A 109 -9.67 10.34 -18.74
C VAL A 109 -9.51 10.50 -20.24
N GLU A 110 -8.68 9.67 -20.88
CA GLU A 110 -8.49 9.67 -22.32
C GLU A 110 -9.81 9.39 -23.06
N GLY A 111 -10.56 8.40 -22.57
CA GLY A 111 -11.86 8.07 -23.14
C GLY A 111 -12.84 9.22 -23.06
N MET A 112 -12.91 9.89 -21.91
CA MET A 112 -13.77 11.07 -21.73
C MET A 112 -13.33 12.21 -22.63
N THR A 113 -12.04 12.45 -22.74
CA THR A 113 -11.48 13.50 -23.61
C THR A 113 -11.80 13.22 -25.07
N ASN A 114 -11.67 11.96 -25.51
CA ASN A 114 -11.97 11.58 -26.88
C ASN A 114 -13.46 11.77 -27.20
N ILE A 115 -14.34 11.42 -26.28
CA ILE A 115 -15.78 11.59 -26.46
C ILE A 115 -16.13 13.08 -26.59
N VAL A 116 -15.60 13.91 -25.68
CA VAL A 116 -15.83 15.36 -25.72
C VAL A 116 -15.18 15.98 -26.95
N GLY A 117 -13.94 15.57 -27.26
CA GLY A 117 -13.24 16.06 -28.46
C GLY A 117 -13.91 15.66 -29.76
N GLY A 118 -14.50 14.46 -29.81
CA GLY A 118 -15.23 13.98 -30.97
C GLY A 118 -16.47 14.80 -31.27
N ASP A 119 -17.14 15.32 -30.25
CA ASP A 119 -18.34 16.14 -30.40
C ASP A 119 -18.03 17.54 -30.94
N LYS A 120 -16.79 18.00 -30.86
CA LYS A 120 -16.37 19.31 -31.34
C LYS A 120 -16.03 19.33 -32.84
N LYS A 121 -16.00 18.15 -33.45
CA LYS A 121 -15.81 18.03 -34.88
C LYS A 121 -17.17 17.99 -35.57
#